data_84bf34ea76fb5b1ccb348420468969d9
#
_entry.id   84bf34ea76fb5b1ccb348420468969d9
#
_cell.length_a   1.000
_cell.length_b   1.000
_cell.length_c   1.000
_cell.angle_alpha   90.00
_cell.angle_beta   90.00
_cell.angle_gamma   90.00
#
_symmetry.space_group_name_H-M   'P 1'
#
loop_
_entity.id
_entity.type
_entity.pdbx_description
1 polymer ?
#
loop_
_entity_poly.entity_id
_entity_poly.type
_entity_poly.pdbx_seq_one_letter_code
_entity_poly.pdbx_strand_id
1 'polypeptide(L)'
;MNLIYKEYIKFLRDVTGKELADIKEGYFWLDKQIIKGFDKYGNIHKFYRVVISNDLSTVELKKLKDYDNVEDVDLASWQDLIEMKKEHLKQIESEALFLIKEKMKEYQEYTSIIPVSMGKDSMLTCYLVRSLYPDTKAVFNNTTLDCKDTYRMAKRFSNCEIMNPRKGFYEYVESHHMIPNRRSRFCCRIFKTGVMVSKLNHNHPYLLWMGMRNDESLTRKAYEDVWVNKAEWGNDTCWKGILPIRKWTELDVWLYTVWKKIPVNLKYQKGYSRVGCHCACPYYSKSTWILDKYWYPNGYQRWREILKKDFIENKKWLVMNCTLDEYLTQAWNGGTFRNVPTEQVIDEFAMYTGIHKEVAVHYFNKTCCRCGKTRIKQRDVLSMNLKLHGRNVNKFYCKKCLMDQYHWTSENWNQQVNAFK
;
A
#
# COMPACT_ATOMS: atom_id res chain seq x y z
N MET A 1 -9.25 4.90 11.09
CA MET A 1 -9.24 4.55 12.54
C MET A 1 -9.19 3.03 12.66
N ASN A 2 -8.56 2.47 13.69
CA ASN A 2 -8.44 1.03 13.90
C ASN A 2 -8.53 0.71 15.41
N LEU A 3 -9.04 -0.45 15.77
CA LEU A 3 -9.07 -0.92 17.15
C LEU A 3 -7.64 -1.23 17.63
N ILE A 4 -7.35 -0.96 18.90
CA ILE A 4 -6.07 -1.33 19.51
C ILE A 4 -6.24 -2.66 20.25
N TYR A 5 -5.57 -3.69 19.74
CA TYR A 5 -5.52 -5.03 20.27
C TYR A 5 -4.25 -5.28 21.09
N LYS A 6 -4.24 -6.32 21.90
CA LYS A 6 -3.08 -6.73 22.72
C LYS A 6 -1.78 -6.92 21.93
N GLU A 7 -1.87 -7.38 20.68
CA GLU A 7 -0.72 -7.55 19.80
C GLU A 7 -0.04 -6.21 19.50
N TYR A 8 -0.84 -5.16 19.20
CA TYR A 8 -0.27 -3.83 18.96
C TYR A 8 0.29 -3.19 20.24
N ILE A 9 -0.35 -3.41 21.39
CA ILE A 9 0.17 -2.97 22.69
C ILE A 9 1.52 -3.66 22.96
N LYS A 10 1.62 -4.98 22.71
CA LYS A 10 2.88 -5.72 22.79
C LYS A 10 3.94 -5.11 21.88
N PHE A 11 3.63 -4.86 20.62
CA PHE A 11 4.55 -4.20 19.69
C PHE A 11 5.05 -2.86 20.25
N LEU A 12 4.17 -2.01 20.73
CA LEU A 12 4.56 -0.71 21.29
C LEU A 12 5.48 -0.86 22.50
N ARG A 13 5.20 -1.80 23.43
CA ARG A 13 6.10 -2.09 24.55
C ARG A 13 7.48 -2.54 24.09
N ASP A 14 7.52 -3.49 23.18
CA ASP A 14 8.78 -4.08 22.70
C ASP A 14 9.67 -3.03 21.98
N VAL A 15 9.08 -2.08 21.23
CA VAL A 15 9.84 -1.10 20.45
C VAL A 15 10.15 0.19 21.21
N THR A 16 9.36 0.52 22.23
CA THR A 16 9.56 1.76 23.02
C THR A 16 10.25 1.51 24.36
N GLY A 17 10.30 0.27 24.82
CA GLY A 17 10.80 -0.10 26.15
C GLY A 17 9.94 0.45 27.31
N LYS A 18 8.71 0.91 27.04
CA LYS A 18 7.83 1.51 28.04
C LYS A 18 6.76 0.53 28.49
N GLU A 19 6.47 0.52 29.79
CA GLU A 19 5.26 -0.08 30.32
C GLU A 19 4.04 0.77 29.88
N LEU A 20 3.00 0.12 29.39
CA LEU A 20 1.77 0.74 28.87
C LEU A 20 0.56 0.20 29.65
N ALA A 21 0.62 0.30 30.98
CA ALA A 21 -0.43 -0.23 31.86
C ALA A 21 -1.77 0.50 31.68
N ASP A 22 -1.72 1.75 31.24
CA ASP A 22 -2.85 2.63 30.97
C ASP A 22 -3.55 2.35 29.64
N ILE A 23 -2.88 1.68 28.69
CA ILE A 23 -3.47 1.35 27.38
C ILE A 23 -3.96 -0.10 27.39
N LYS A 24 -5.28 -0.29 27.37
CA LYS A 24 -5.92 -1.61 27.43
C LYS A 24 -6.72 -1.91 26.16
N GLU A 25 -6.73 -3.18 25.74
CA GLU A 25 -7.65 -3.65 24.70
C GLU A 25 -9.10 -3.41 25.11
N GLY A 26 -9.94 -3.09 24.15
CA GLY A 26 -11.37 -2.85 24.41
C GLY A 26 -11.77 -1.39 24.58
N TYR A 27 -10.81 -0.45 24.68
CA TYR A 27 -11.08 0.98 24.94
C TYR A 27 -10.44 1.91 23.92
N PHE A 28 -9.30 1.55 23.35
CA PHE A 28 -8.48 2.45 22.54
C PHE A 28 -8.56 2.20 21.05
N TRP A 29 -8.26 3.27 20.32
CA TRP A 29 -8.29 3.36 18.87
C TRP A 29 -7.00 3.98 18.33
N LEU A 30 -6.50 3.44 17.23
CA LEU A 30 -5.38 4.01 16.48
C LEU A 30 -5.88 4.74 15.23
N ASP A 31 -5.63 6.03 15.17
CA ASP A 31 -5.96 6.85 13.99
C ASP A 31 -4.75 7.69 13.56
N LYS A 32 -4.20 7.39 12.39
CA LYS A 32 -3.05 8.13 11.83
C LYS A 32 -1.89 8.31 12.83
N GLN A 33 -1.53 7.25 13.55
CA GLN A 33 -0.50 7.27 14.60
C GLN A 33 -0.91 7.98 15.91
N ILE A 34 -2.16 8.38 16.09
CA ILE A 34 -2.66 8.91 17.34
C ILE A 34 -3.47 7.83 18.04
N ILE A 35 -3.14 7.58 19.31
CA ILE A 35 -3.91 6.72 20.21
C ILE A 35 -5.01 7.59 20.81
N LYS A 36 -6.26 7.15 20.62
CA LYS A 36 -7.48 7.84 21.01
C LYS A 36 -8.38 6.92 21.82
N GLY A 37 -9.31 7.50 22.56
CA GLY A 37 -10.43 6.83 23.19
C GLY A 37 -11.69 7.66 23.07
N PHE A 38 -12.82 7.09 23.48
CA PHE A 38 -14.08 7.79 23.60
C PHE A 38 -14.46 7.84 25.09
N ASP A 39 -15.05 8.93 25.53
CA ASP A 39 -15.70 8.96 26.83
C ASP A 39 -17.13 8.38 26.76
N LYS A 40 -17.79 8.26 27.90
CA LYS A 40 -19.17 7.74 28.00
C LYS A 40 -20.24 8.65 27.38
N TYR A 41 -19.86 9.83 26.90
CA TYR A 41 -20.73 10.75 26.15
C TYR A 41 -20.48 10.66 24.63
N GLY A 42 -19.46 9.89 24.21
CA GLY A 42 -19.08 9.74 22.81
C GLY A 42 -18.09 10.79 22.29
N ASN A 43 -17.51 11.63 23.15
CA ASN A 43 -16.46 12.56 22.76
C ASN A 43 -15.13 11.84 22.57
N ILE A 44 -14.34 12.35 21.61
CA ILE A 44 -13.04 11.76 21.26
C ILE A 44 -11.93 12.44 22.05
N HIS A 45 -11.16 11.65 22.78
CA HIS A 45 -9.98 12.07 23.52
C HIS A 45 -8.70 11.52 22.87
N LYS A 46 -7.63 12.32 22.84
CA LYS A 46 -6.32 11.95 22.29
C LYS A 46 -5.32 11.80 23.44
N PHE A 47 -4.58 10.72 23.45
CA PHE A 47 -3.67 10.40 24.57
C PHE A 47 -2.20 10.40 24.18
N TYR A 48 -1.86 9.75 23.08
CA TYR A 48 -0.48 9.58 22.64
C TYR A 48 -0.35 9.71 21.12
N ARG A 49 0.84 10.12 20.70
CA ARG A 49 1.27 10.04 19.31
C ARG A 49 2.42 9.04 19.17
N VAL A 50 2.30 8.10 18.27
CA VAL A 50 3.37 7.21 17.85
C VAL A 50 4.25 7.94 16.83
N VAL A 51 5.49 8.21 17.21
CA VAL A 51 6.47 8.90 16.35
C VAL A 51 7.49 7.89 15.86
N ILE A 52 7.71 7.85 14.55
CA ILE A 52 8.65 6.92 13.91
C ILE A 52 9.72 7.75 13.21
N SER A 53 10.98 7.46 13.49
CA SER A 53 12.13 8.11 12.85
C SER A 53 12.13 7.89 11.32
N ASN A 54 12.84 8.75 10.60
CA ASN A 54 12.87 8.69 9.13
C ASN A 54 13.54 7.42 8.60
N ASP A 55 14.53 6.95 9.30
CA ASP A 55 15.32 5.73 9.01
C ASP A 55 14.68 4.43 9.53
N LEU A 56 13.51 4.52 10.18
CA LEU A 56 12.82 3.40 10.82
C LEU A 56 13.64 2.71 11.94
N SER A 57 14.55 3.45 12.58
CA SER A 57 15.38 2.92 13.67
C SER A 57 14.67 3.00 15.01
N THR A 58 13.88 4.05 15.25
CA THR A 58 13.22 4.31 16.53
C THR A 58 11.73 4.51 16.40
N VAL A 59 11.02 4.08 17.44
CA VAL A 59 9.61 4.35 17.68
C VAL A 59 9.46 4.97 19.07
N GLU A 60 8.80 6.09 19.15
CA GLU A 60 8.56 6.79 20.42
C GLU A 60 7.07 7.00 20.65
N LEU A 61 6.63 6.89 21.87
CA LEU A 61 5.31 7.27 22.31
C LEU A 61 5.39 8.65 22.97
N LYS A 62 4.82 9.67 22.33
CA LYS A 62 4.86 11.06 22.83
C LYS A 62 3.47 11.52 23.25
N LYS A 63 3.40 12.11 24.45
CA LYS A 63 2.27 12.90 24.88
C LYS A 63 2.45 14.34 24.38
N LEU A 64 1.40 14.98 23.91
CA LEU A 64 1.40 16.37 23.46
C LEU A 64 0.63 17.23 24.46
N LYS A 65 0.90 18.55 24.47
CA LYS A 65 0.25 19.50 25.41
C LYS A 65 -1.27 19.48 25.31
N ASP A 66 -1.80 19.30 24.12
CA ASP A 66 -3.25 19.29 23.85
C ASP A 66 -3.86 17.88 23.96
N TYR A 67 -3.16 16.94 24.61
CA TYR A 67 -3.63 15.58 24.80
C TYR A 67 -4.01 15.34 26.25
N ASP A 68 -5.12 14.64 26.43
CA ASP A 68 -5.65 14.27 27.74
C ASP A 68 -4.75 13.25 28.46
N ASN A 69 -4.87 13.13 29.78
CA ASN A 69 -4.36 12.00 30.50
C ASN A 69 -5.39 10.88 30.48
N VAL A 70 -4.92 9.63 30.42
CA VAL A 70 -5.84 8.48 30.39
C VAL A 70 -6.65 8.37 31.70
N GLU A 71 -5.99 8.69 32.83
CA GLU A 71 -6.62 8.66 34.16
C GLU A 71 -7.70 9.73 34.39
N ASP A 72 -7.67 10.82 33.62
CA ASP A 72 -8.62 11.93 33.76
C ASP A 72 -9.91 11.73 32.96
N VAL A 73 -10.00 10.68 32.15
CA VAL A 73 -11.12 10.42 31.24
C VAL A 73 -11.84 9.11 31.62
N ASP A 74 -13.16 9.21 31.86
CA ASP A 74 -14.02 8.03 32.03
C ASP A 74 -14.28 7.38 30.67
N LEU A 75 -13.38 6.46 30.29
CA LEU A 75 -13.37 5.84 28.98
C LEU A 75 -14.54 4.87 28.78
N ALA A 76 -15.22 5.02 27.66
CA ALA A 76 -16.15 4.03 27.14
C ALA A 76 -15.41 2.85 26.51
N SER A 77 -15.80 1.63 26.87
CA SER A 77 -15.36 0.43 26.17
C SER A 77 -15.99 0.34 24.77
N TRP A 78 -15.43 -0.52 23.92
CA TRP A 78 -16.07 -0.80 22.61
C TRP A 78 -17.49 -1.34 22.79
N GLN A 79 -17.78 -2.07 23.87
CA GLN A 79 -19.13 -2.55 24.18
C GLN A 79 -20.07 -1.40 24.58
N ASP A 80 -19.59 -0.44 25.38
CA ASP A 80 -20.39 0.76 25.75
C ASP A 80 -20.75 1.56 24.48
N LEU A 81 -19.78 1.73 23.56
CA LEU A 81 -20.02 2.42 22.29
C LEU A 81 -21.03 1.69 21.40
N ILE A 82 -21.01 0.34 21.41
CA ILE A 82 -22.00 -0.47 20.70
C ILE A 82 -23.39 -0.22 21.26
N GLU A 83 -23.56 -0.25 22.58
CA GLU A 83 -24.86 -0.01 23.20
C GLU A 83 -25.36 1.43 22.93
N MET A 84 -24.49 2.43 23.03
CA MET A 84 -24.81 3.84 22.71
C MET A 84 -25.26 4.02 21.25
N LYS A 85 -24.72 3.23 20.31
CA LYS A 85 -25.02 3.35 18.86
C LYS A 85 -25.92 2.22 18.35
N LYS A 86 -26.50 1.42 19.20
CA LYS A 86 -27.18 0.18 18.84
C LYS A 86 -28.32 0.39 17.84
N GLU A 87 -29.16 1.39 18.09
CA GLU A 87 -30.29 1.68 17.19
C GLU A 87 -29.81 2.17 15.82
N HIS A 88 -28.79 3.02 15.77
CA HIS A 88 -28.14 3.41 14.52
C HIS A 88 -27.56 2.20 13.77
N LEU A 89 -26.86 1.31 14.47
CA LEU A 89 -26.29 0.10 13.85
C LEU A 89 -27.37 -0.85 13.29
N LYS A 90 -28.51 -0.99 13.99
CA LYS A 90 -29.65 -1.76 13.48
C LYS A 90 -30.29 -1.11 12.25
N GLN A 91 -30.41 0.22 12.25
CA GLN A 91 -30.95 0.96 11.11
C GLN A 91 -30.10 0.74 9.86
N ILE A 92 -28.79 0.99 9.93
CA ILE A 92 -27.89 0.85 8.77
C ILE A 92 -27.75 -0.63 8.32
N GLU A 93 -27.87 -1.59 9.25
CA GLU A 93 -27.99 -3.03 8.93
C GLU A 93 -29.24 -3.28 8.08
N SER A 94 -30.40 -2.78 8.53
CA SER A 94 -31.68 -2.96 7.84
C SER A 94 -31.65 -2.35 6.43
N GLU A 95 -31.08 -1.15 6.28
CA GLU A 95 -30.90 -0.49 4.98
C GLU A 95 -30.02 -1.32 4.04
N ALA A 96 -28.89 -1.84 4.55
CA ALA A 96 -27.99 -2.68 3.77
C ALA A 96 -28.64 -4.01 3.35
N LEU A 97 -29.37 -4.66 4.25
CA LEU A 97 -30.09 -5.92 3.96
C LEU A 97 -31.24 -5.68 2.95
N PHE A 98 -31.93 -4.55 3.06
CA PHE A 98 -32.96 -4.16 2.08
C PHE A 98 -32.33 -4.00 0.70
N LEU A 99 -31.24 -3.22 0.57
CA LEU A 99 -30.53 -3.06 -0.71
C LEU A 99 -30.07 -4.41 -1.29
N ILE A 100 -29.56 -5.31 -0.44
CA ILE A 100 -29.13 -6.65 -0.89
C ILE A 100 -30.30 -7.42 -1.47
N LYS A 101 -31.46 -7.44 -0.80
CA LYS A 101 -32.66 -8.13 -1.29
C LYS A 101 -33.16 -7.54 -2.60
N GLU A 102 -33.23 -6.20 -2.70
CA GLU A 102 -33.67 -5.53 -3.92
C GLU A 102 -32.77 -5.88 -5.10
N LYS A 103 -31.44 -5.76 -4.94
CA LYS A 103 -30.49 -6.00 -6.02
C LYS A 103 -30.37 -7.48 -6.40
N MET A 104 -30.53 -8.40 -5.47
CA MET A 104 -30.63 -9.83 -5.81
C MET A 104 -31.87 -10.15 -6.65
N LYS A 105 -32.99 -9.48 -6.38
CA LYS A 105 -34.21 -9.61 -7.19
C LYS A 105 -34.06 -8.95 -8.56
N GLU A 106 -33.50 -7.73 -8.61
CA GLU A 106 -33.29 -6.97 -9.85
C GLU A 106 -32.35 -7.70 -10.81
N TYR A 107 -31.29 -8.34 -10.28
CA TYR A 107 -30.26 -9.05 -11.05
C TYR A 107 -30.30 -10.56 -10.87
N GLN A 108 -31.50 -11.15 -10.81
CA GLN A 108 -31.68 -12.59 -10.53
C GLN A 108 -30.99 -13.52 -11.55
N GLU A 109 -30.77 -13.04 -12.79
CA GLU A 109 -30.07 -13.79 -13.86
C GLU A 109 -28.54 -13.69 -13.74
N TYR A 110 -28.02 -12.87 -12.80
CA TYR A 110 -26.58 -12.69 -12.61
C TYR A 110 -26.02 -13.72 -11.65
N THR A 111 -24.81 -14.21 -11.93
CA THR A 111 -24.08 -15.00 -10.97
C THR A 111 -23.54 -14.12 -9.85
N SER A 112 -24.07 -14.31 -8.65
CA SER A 112 -23.70 -13.54 -7.46
C SER A 112 -22.40 -14.05 -6.85
N ILE A 113 -21.40 -13.17 -6.66
CA ILE A 113 -20.13 -13.48 -6.00
C ILE A 113 -19.69 -12.33 -5.07
N ILE A 114 -18.89 -12.67 -4.06
CA ILE A 114 -18.38 -11.71 -3.07
C ILE A 114 -16.87 -11.64 -3.16
N PRO A 115 -16.29 -10.62 -3.81
CA PRO A 115 -14.86 -10.37 -3.76
C PRO A 115 -14.41 -10.01 -2.34
N VAL A 116 -13.60 -10.88 -1.70
CA VAL A 116 -13.10 -10.67 -0.35
C VAL A 116 -11.60 -10.45 -0.34
N SER A 117 -11.15 -9.42 0.37
CA SER A 117 -9.73 -9.16 0.63
C SER A 117 -9.29 -9.61 2.03
N MET A 118 -10.16 -10.26 2.78
CA MET A 118 -10.02 -10.54 4.21
C MET A 118 -9.85 -9.28 5.08
N GLY A 119 -10.19 -8.10 4.53
CA GLY A 119 -10.26 -6.83 5.25
C GLY A 119 -11.64 -6.62 5.88
N LYS A 120 -11.73 -5.76 6.92
CA LYS A 120 -12.94 -5.50 7.69
C LYS A 120 -14.19 -5.22 6.83
N ASP A 121 -14.03 -4.37 5.82
CA ASP A 121 -15.14 -3.92 4.96
C ASP A 121 -15.67 -5.07 4.07
N SER A 122 -14.79 -5.83 3.45
CA SER A 122 -15.17 -6.98 2.61
C SER A 122 -15.73 -8.15 3.43
N MET A 123 -15.22 -8.36 4.66
CA MET A 123 -15.73 -9.38 5.57
C MET A 123 -17.12 -9.02 6.10
N LEU A 124 -17.35 -7.74 6.43
CA LEU A 124 -18.66 -7.23 6.81
C LEU A 124 -19.65 -7.37 5.66
N THR A 125 -19.29 -6.97 4.44
CA THR A 125 -20.15 -7.15 3.26
C THR A 125 -20.49 -8.62 3.04
N CYS A 126 -19.50 -9.51 3.16
CA CYS A 126 -19.72 -10.94 3.05
C CYS A 126 -20.68 -11.46 4.13
N TYR A 127 -20.54 -11.01 5.38
CA TYR A 127 -21.45 -11.35 6.47
C TYR A 127 -22.89 -10.93 6.15
N LEU A 128 -23.11 -9.68 5.72
CA LEU A 128 -24.46 -9.17 5.40
C LEU A 128 -25.09 -9.94 4.22
N VAL A 129 -24.34 -10.20 3.15
CA VAL A 129 -24.87 -10.96 2.01
C VAL A 129 -25.21 -12.38 2.43
N ARG A 130 -24.31 -13.07 3.15
CA ARG A 130 -24.53 -14.47 3.57
C ARG A 130 -25.55 -14.63 4.68
N SER A 131 -25.90 -13.58 5.40
CA SER A 131 -27.03 -13.64 6.35
C SER A 131 -28.38 -13.84 5.64
N LEU A 132 -28.50 -13.44 4.37
CA LEU A 132 -29.67 -13.63 3.52
C LEU A 132 -29.49 -14.76 2.49
N TYR A 133 -28.29 -14.90 1.96
CA TYR A 133 -27.92 -15.83 0.86
C TYR A 133 -26.65 -16.60 1.25
N PRO A 134 -26.74 -17.60 2.14
CA PRO A 134 -25.58 -18.26 2.77
C PRO A 134 -24.65 -18.95 1.77
N ASP A 135 -25.18 -19.42 0.64
CA ASP A 135 -24.44 -20.16 -0.37
C ASP A 135 -23.69 -19.24 -1.36
N THR A 136 -23.79 -17.92 -1.21
CA THR A 136 -23.08 -16.99 -2.11
C THR A 136 -21.56 -17.18 -2.00
N LYS A 137 -20.94 -17.48 -3.14
CA LYS A 137 -19.51 -17.77 -3.24
C LYS A 137 -18.66 -16.55 -2.95
N ALA A 138 -17.69 -16.68 -2.05
CA ALA A 138 -16.64 -15.68 -1.87
C ALA A 138 -15.46 -15.96 -2.82
N VAL A 139 -14.77 -14.89 -3.26
CA VAL A 139 -13.60 -14.97 -4.13
C VAL A 139 -12.47 -14.14 -3.53
N PHE A 140 -11.34 -14.77 -3.23
CA PHE A 140 -10.14 -14.10 -2.76
C PHE A 140 -9.08 -14.03 -3.87
N ASN A 141 -8.75 -12.82 -4.30
CA ASN A 141 -7.64 -12.61 -5.21
C ASN A 141 -6.32 -12.65 -4.46
N ASN A 142 -5.57 -13.74 -4.62
CA ASN A 142 -4.24 -13.87 -4.05
C ASN A 142 -3.26 -12.96 -4.79
N THR A 143 -2.88 -11.86 -4.17
CA THR A 143 -1.92 -10.93 -4.75
C THR A 143 -0.48 -11.45 -4.72
N THR A 144 -0.24 -12.58 -4.04
CA THR A 144 1.09 -13.12 -3.69
C THR A 144 1.97 -12.15 -2.87
N LEU A 145 1.39 -11.00 -2.50
CA LEU A 145 1.95 -10.01 -1.58
C LEU A 145 1.22 -9.98 -0.24
N ASP A 146 0.15 -10.74 -0.11
CA ASP A 146 -0.56 -10.84 1.14
C ASP A 146 0.29 -11.57 2.18
N CYS A 147 0.27 -11.09 3.41
CA CYS A 147 0.98 -11.79 4.48
C CYS A 147 0.38 -13.18 4.73
N LYS A 148 1.20 -14.07 5.27
CA LYS A 148 0.78 -15.45 5.55
C LYS A 148 -0.49 -15.57 6.39
N ASP A 149 -0.74 -14.62 7.29
CA ASP A 149 -1.93 -14.63 8.14
C ASP A 149 -3.21 -14.35 7.33
N THR A 150 -3.17 -13.40 6.40
CA THR A 150 -4.27 -13.12 5.47
C THR A 150 -4.56 -14.32 4.57
N TYR A 151 -3.52 -14.95 4.02
CA TYR A 151 -3.68 -16.12 3.16
C TYR A 151 -4.22 -17.33 3.93
N ARG A 152 -3.78 -17.54 5.18
CA ARG A 152 -4.33 -18.57 6.06
C ARG A 152 -5.79 -18.34 6.40
N MET A 153 -6.18 -17.08 6.64
CA MET A 153 -7.59 -16.71 6.86
C MET A 153 -8.41 -17.04 5.62
N ALA A 154 -7.96 -16.68 4.42
CA ALA A 154 -8.64 -16.99 3.16
C ALA A 154 -8.79 -18.51 2.94
N LYS A 155 -7.75 -19.31 3.23
CA LYS A 155 -7.81 -20.77 3.12
C LYS A 155 -8.82 -21.44 4.07
N ARG A 156 -9.05 -20.83 5.23
CA ARG A 156 -9.98 -21.36 6.25
C ARG A 156 -11.40 -20.81 6.09
N PHE A 157 -11.57 -19.82 5.21
CA PHE A 157 -12.86 -19.19 5.01
C PHE A 157 -13.76 -20.07 4.17
N SER A 158 -14.94 -20.42 4.72
CA SER A 158 -15.88 -21.33 4.07
C SER A 158 -16.38 -20.79 2.73
N ASN A 159 -16.62 -21.67 1.77
CA ASN A 159 -17.10 -21.34 0.43
C ASN A 159 -16.34 -20.15 -0.20
N CYS A 160 -15.00 -20.22 -0.17
CA CYS A 160 -14.12 -19.19 -0.71
C CYS A 160 -13.18 -19.79 -1.74
N GLU A 161 -13.29 -19.32 -2.98
CA GLU A 161 -12.37 -19.66 -4.05
C GLU A 161 -11.14 -18.75 -3.98
N ILE A 162 -9.94 -19.34 -4.02
CA ILE A 162 -8.69 -18.57 -4.08
C ILE A 162 -8.24 -18.50 -5.53
N MET A 163 -8.27 -17.31 -6.10
CA MET A 163 -7.77 -17.03 -7.43
C MET A 163 -6.29 -16.64 -7.40
N ASN A 164 -5.44 -17.45 -8.03
CA ASN A 164 -4.01 -17.22 -8.08
C ASN A 164 -3.60 -16.61 -9.43
N PRO A 165 -2.63 -15.65 -9.46
CA PRO A 165 -2.03 -15.17 -10.70
C PRO A 165 -1.15 -16.26 -11.33
N ARG A 166 -0.81 -16.11 -12.62
CA ARG A 166 0.09 -17.03 -13.33
C ARG A 166 1.52 -16.97 -12.78
N LYS A 167 1.99 -15.75 -12.43
CA LYS A 167 3.31 -15.50 -11.83
C LYS A 167 3.15 -14.78 -10.52
N GLY A 168 4.03 -15.04 -9.57
CA GLY A 168 4.07 -14.30 -8.31
C GLY A 168 4.58 -12.86 -8.49
N PHE A 169 4.23 -11.97 -7.55
CA PHE A 169 4.63 -10.56 -7.61
C PHE A 169 6.15 -10.38 -7.67
N TYR A 170 6.89 -11.06 -6.81
CA TYR A 170 8.35 -10.94 -6.78
C TYR A 170 8.99 -11.43 -8.08
N GLU A 171 8.55 -12.57 -8.60
CA GLU A 171 8.98 -13.10 -9.88
C GLU A 171 8.68 -12.12 -11.03
N TYR A 172 7.50 -11.48 -10.98
CA TYR A 172 7.13 -10.47 -11.96
C TYR A 172 8.03 -9.23 -11.90
N VAL A 173 8.28 -8.72 -10.69
CA VAL A 173 9.15 -7.55 -10.47
C VAL A 173 10.57 -7.83 -10.96
N GLU A 174 11.13 -8.99 -10.62
CA GLU A 174 12.49 -9.39 -10.98
C GLU A 174 12.63 -9.61 -12.50
N SER A 175 11.66 -10.31 -13.12
CA SER A 175 11.71 -10.61 -14.57
C SER A 175 11.47 -9.38 -15.47
N HIS A 176 10.75 -8.37 -14.99
CA HIS A 176 10.44 -7.16 -15.77
C HIS A 176 11.25 -5.94 -15.30
N HIS A 177 12.11 -6.08 -14.29
CA HIS A 177 12.91 -4.99 -13.72
C HIS A 177 12.06 -3.75 -13.37
N MET A 178 10.86 -3.97 -12.82
CA MET A 178 9.87 -2.92 -12.54
C MET A 178 9.54 -2.84 -11.06
N ILE A 179 9.80 -1.67 -10.46
CA ILE A 179 9.38 -1.36 -9.09
C ILE A 179 8.06 -0.58 -9.12
N PRO A 180 7.00 -1.03 -8.40
CA PRO A 180 5.76 -0.27 -8.31
C PRO A 180 5.99 1.05 -7.57
N ASN A 181 5.34 2.11 -8.01
CA ASN A 181 5.38 3.40 -7.34
C ASN A 181 4.01 4.08 -7.37
N ARG A 182 3.87 5.25 -6.75
CA ARG A 182 2.57 5.95 -6.67
C ARG A 182 1.99 6.34 -8.03
N ARG A 183 2.82 6.54 -9.04
CA ARG A 183 2.39 6.89 -10.42
C ARG A 183 2.13 5.64 -11.26
N SER A 184 2.90 4.57 -11.04
CA SER A 184 2.77 3.30 -11.75
C SER A 184 2.36 2.18 -10.79
N ARG A 185 1.04 1.94 -10.69
CA ARG A 185 0.44 0.91 -9.83
C ARG A 185 0.11 -0.37 -10.59
N PHE A 186 1.02 -0.81 -11.46
CA PHE A 186 0.80 -2.04 -12.24
C PHE A 186 0.43 -3.23 -11.33
N CYS A 187 0.98 -3.28 -10.11
CA CYS A 187 0.69 -4.33 -9.14
C CYS A 187 -0.81 -4.42 -8.78
N CYS A 188 -1.51 -3.28 -8.63
CA CYS A 188 -2.96 -3.30 -8.39
C CYS A 188 -3.71 -3.86 -9.59
N ARG A 189 -3.36 -3.41 -10.81
CA ARG A 189 -4.01 -3.84 -12.05
C ARG A 189 -3.78 -5.32 -12.33
N ILE A 190 -2.55 -5.83 -12.12
CA ILE A 190 -2.19 -7.21 -12.45
C ILE A 190 -2.64 -8.18 -11.35
N PHE A 191 -2.31 -7.88 -10.08
CA PHE A 191 -2.44 -8.83 -8.97
C PHE A 191 -3.69 -8.62 -8.12
N LYS A 192 -4.24 -7.40 -8.05
CA LYS A 192 -5.40 -7.16 -7.20
C LYS A 192 -6.72 -7.31 -7.94
N THR A 193 -6.87 -6.69 -9.10
CA THR A 193 -8.08 -6.76 -9.93
C THR A 193 -7.92 -7.69 -11.11
N GLY A 194 -6.77 -7.67 -11.77
CA GLY A 194 -6.52 -8.43 -12.99
C GLY A 194 -6.60 -9.94 -12.82
N VAL A 195 -6.34 -10.47 -11.63
CA VAL A 195 -6.48 -11.92 -11.38
C VAL A 195 -7.93 -12.35 -11.55
N MET A 196 -8.87 -11.66 -10.91
CA MET A 196 -10.31 -11.96 -11.06
C MET A 196 -10.77 -11.72 -12.50
N VAL A 197 -10.41 -10.56 -13.07
CA VAL A 197 -10.76 -10.21 -14.46
C VAL A 197 -10.25 -11.25 -15.46
N SER A 198 -9.05 -11.80 -15.28
CA SER A 198 -8.49 -12.82 -16.18
C SER A 198 -9.09 -14.22 -16.02
N LYS A 199 -9.80 -14.48 -14.93
CA LYS A 199 -10.36 -15.80 -14.60
C LYS A 199 -11.87 -15.92 -14.80
N LEU A 200 -12.58 -14.81 -14.66
CA LEU A 200 -14.02 -14.77 -14.89
C LEU A 200 -14.31 -14.60 -16.38
N ASN A 201 -15.41 -15.20 -16.83
CA ASN A 201 -15.87 -15.01 -18.20
C ASN A 201 -16.45 -13.61 -18.38
N HIS A 202 -15.84 -12.79 -19.25
CA HIS A 202 -16.26 -11.39 -19.50
C HIS A 202 -17.69 -11.26 -20.06
N ASN A 203 -18.14 -12.27 -20.80
CA ASN A 203 -19.48 -12.29 -21.42
C ASN A 203 -20.56 -12.81 -20.48
N HIS A 204 -20.19 -13.30 -19.28
CA HIS A 204 -21.14 -13.79 -18.29
C HIS A 204 -21.49 -12.67 -17.31
N PRO A 205 -22.78 -12.45 -16.99
CA PRO A 205 -23.19 -11.43 -16.05
C PRO A 205 -22.86 -11.81 -14.62
N TYR A 206 -22.03 -11.00 -13.94
CA TYR A 206 -21.69 -11.16 -12.52
C TYR A 206 -22.21 -10.00 -11.69
N LEU A 207 -22.81 -10.34 -10.54
CA LEU A 207 -23.16 -9.41 -9.49
C LEU A 207 -22.12 -9.49 -8.37
N LEU A 208 -21.32 -8.41 -8.23
CA LEU A 208 -20.16 -8.35 -7.33
C LEU A 208 -20.49 -7.53 -6.07
N TRP A 209 -20.50 -8.17 -4.90
CA TRP A 209 -20.75 -7.49 -3.63
C TRP A 209 -19.48 -6.88 -3.08
N MET A 210 -19.36 -5.57 -3.18
CA MET A 210 -18.11 -4.84 -2.92
C MET A 210 -18.18 -4.06 -1.60
N GLY A 211 -17.21 -4.30 -0.71
CA GLY A 211 -17.07 -3.57 0.55
C GLY A 211 -16.36 -2.22 0.38
N MET A 212 -16.93 -1.31 -0.41
CA MET A 212 -16.40 0.05 -0.59
C MET A 212 -17.28 1.08 0.10
N ARG A 213 -16.65 2.11 0.69
CA ARG A 213 -17.33 3.15 1.46
C ARG A 213 -16.98 4.55 0.98
N ASN A 214 -17.94 5.47 1.13
CA ASN A 214 -17.80 6.86 0.73
C ASN A 214 -16.72 7.62 1.50
N ASP A 215 -16.50 7.29 2.78
CA ASP A 215 -15.54 7.96 3.65
C ASP A 215 -14.07 7.59 3.38
N GLU A 216 -13.80 6.58 2.55
CA GLU A 216 -12.43 6.14 2.26
C GLU A 216 -11.67 7.11 1.35
N SER A 217 -12.34 7.85 0.47
CA SER A 217 -11.71 8.87 -0.40
C SER A 217 -12.72 9.78 -1.07
N LEU A 218 -12.25 10.96 -1.53
CA LEU A 218 -13.07 11.90 -2.29
C LEU A 218 -13.66 11.27 -3.56
N THR A 219 -12.90 10.44 -4.26
CA THR A 219 -13.38 9.73 -5.45
C THR A 219 -14.54 8.80 -5.15
N ARG A 220 -14.50 8.10 -3.99
CA ARG A 220 -15.56 7.16 -3.59
C ARG A 220 -16.83 7.84 -3.11
N LYS A 221 -16.76 9.11 -2.72
CA LYS A 221 -17.97 9.89 -2.37
C LYS A 221 -18.97 9.99 -3.51
N ALA A 222 -18.49 9.95 -4.76
CA ALA A 222 -19.31 10.03 -5.96
C ALA A 222 -19.86 8.66 -6.42
N TYR A 223 -19.54 7.55 -5.73
CA TYR A 223 -20.05 6.24 -6.12
C TYR A 223 -21.51 6.09 -5.70
N GLU A 224 -22.28 5.43 -6.55
CA GLU A 224 -23.67 5.04 -6.30
C GLU A 224 -23.74 3.62 -5.75
N ASP A 225 -24.92 3.17 -5.37
CA ASP A 225 -25.16 1.82 -4.83
C ASP A 225 -24.84 0.73 -5.86
N VAL A 226 -25.03 1.04 -7.14
CA VAL A 226 -24.61 0.22 -8.29
C VAL A 226 -23.40 0.88 -8.94
N TRP A 227 -22.31 0.15 -9.04
CA TRP A 227 -21.05 0.66 -9.56
C TRP A 227 -20.48 -0.24 -10.67
N VAL A 228 -19.90 0.36 -11.72
CA VAL A 228 -19.26 -0.36 -12.82
C VAL A 228 -17.86 0.20 -13.06
N ASN A 229 -16.86 -0.68 -12.98
CA ASN A 229 -15.47 -0.29 -13.22
C ASN A 229 -15.04 -0.59 -14.67
N LYS A 230 -15.50 0.25 -15.60
CA LYS A 230 -15.15 0.10 -17.02
C LYS A 230 -13.64 0.10 -17.29
N ALA A 231 -12.86 0.86 -16.50
CA ALA A 231 -11.41 0.96 -16.65
C ALA A 231 -10.67 -0.37 -16.37
N GLU A 232 -11.21 -1.20 -15.48
CA GLU A 232 -10.58 -2.47 -15.09
C GLU A 232 -11.33 -3.69 -15.65
N TRP A 233 -12.64 -3.59 -15.80
CA TRP A 233 -13.50 -4.70 -16.27
C TRP A 233 -13.74 -4.69 -17.79
N GLY A 234 -13.41 -3.58 -18.48
CA GLY A 234 -13.67 -3.36 -19.88
C GLY A 234 -14.93 -2.55 -20.14
N ASN A 235 -14.97 -1.86 -21.29
CA ASN A 235 -16.09 -0.99 -21.66
C ASN A 235 -17.40 -1.75 -21.88
N ASP A 236 -17.31 -2.98 -22.39
CA ASP A 236 -18.46 -3.82 -22.76
C ASP A 236 -18.85 -4.80 -21.63
N THR A 237 -18.35 -4.56 -20.42
CA THR A 237 -18.64 -5.44 -19.28
C THR A 237 -20.12 -5.40 -18.91
N CYS A 238 -20.69 -6.59 -18.70
CA CYS A 238 -22.02 -6.75 -18.10
C CYS A 238 -21.97 -6.87 -16.56
N TRP A 239 -20.79 -6.83 -15.95
CA TRP A 239 -20.62 -6.96 -14.49
C TRP A 239 -21.17 -5.73 -13.76
N LYS A 240 -21.81 -5.98 -12.62
CA LYS A 240 -22.32 -4.94 -11.72
C LYS A 240 -21.71 -5.11 -10.34
N GLY A 241 -21.16 -4.03 -9.79
CA GLY A 241 -20.73 -3.96 -8.39
C GLY A 241 -21.85 -3.35 -7.55
N ILE A 242 -22.20 -3.99 -6.45
CA ILE A 242 -23.16 -3.46 -5.47
C ILE A 242 -22.42 -3.10 -4.19
N LEU A 243 -22.73 -1.95 -3.62
CA LEU A 243 -22.03 -1.34 -2.48
C LEU A 243 -22.94 -1.26 -1.23
N PRO A 244 -23.23 -2.37 -0.53
CA PRO A 244 -24.22 -2.38 0.55
C PRO A 244 -23.85 -1.51 1.75
N ILE A 245 -22.54 -1.34 2.00
CA ILE A 245 -22.03 -0.56 3.14
C ILE A 245 -21.48 0.81 2.71
N ARG A 246 -21.88 1.33 1.55
CA ARG A 246 -21.35 2.56 0.96
C ARG A 246 -21.43 3.77 1.90
N LYS A 247 -22.51 3.89 2.63
CA LYS A 247 -22.78 5.02 3.55
C LYS A 247 -22.23 4.80 4.97
N TRP A 248 -21.72 3.62 5.29
CA TRP A 248 -21.20 3.32 6.61
C TRP A 248 -19.88 4.06 6.89
N THR A 249 -19.74 4.58 8.09
CA THR A 249 -18.48 5.16 8.56
C THR A 249 -17.50 4.06 9.00
N GLU A 250 -16.22 4.41 9.13
CA GLU A 250 -15.23 3.47 9.63
C GLU A 250 -15.53 3.02 11.07
N LEU A 251 -16.11 3.91 11.87
CA LEU A 251 -16.56 3.58 13.23
C LEU A 251 -17.70 2.56 13.20
N ASP A 252 -18.70 2.75 12.34
CA ASP A 252 -19.82 1.82 12.20
C ASP A 252 -19.35 0.41 11.84
N VAL A 253 -18.43 0.33 10.85
CA VAL A 253 -17.84 -0.96 10.44
C VAL A 253 -17.17 -1.68 11.61
N TRP A 254 -16.39 -0.96 12.42
CA TRP A 254 -15.70 -1.57 13.55
C TRP A 254 -16.65 -1.99 14.66
N LEU A 255 -17.57 -1.12 15.07
CA LEU A 255 -18.52 -1.41 16.13
C LEU A 255 -19.43 -2.59 15.73
N TYR A 256 -19.90 -2.59 14.47
CA TYR A 256 -20.70 -3.69 13.97
C TYR A 256 -19.91 -5.01 13.89
N THR A 257 -18.64 -4.94 13.45
CA THR A 257 -17.74 -6.11 13.40
C THR A 257 -17.56 -6.73 14.80
N VAL A 258 -17.35 -5.89 15.82
CA VAL A 258 -17.25 -6.35 17.22
C VAL A 258 -18.58 -6.91 17.70
N TRP A 259 -19.69 -6.20 17.49
CA TRP A 259 -21.03 -6.60 17.91
C TRP A 259 -21.46 -7.96 17.36
N LYS A 260 -21.28 -8.15 16.05
CA LYS A 260 -21.67 -9.41 15.37
C LYS A 260 -20.56 -10.47 15.41
N LYS A 261 -19.45 -10.21 16.10
CA LYS A 261 -18.29 -11.13 16.21
C LYS A 261 -17.76 -11.59 14.84
N ILE A 262 -17.75 -10.68 13.86
CA ILE A 262 -17.23 -10.98 12.51
C ILE A 262 -15.71 -11.20 12.64
N PRO A 263 -15.16 -12.27 12.04
CA PRO A 263 -13.72 -12.56 12.12
C PRO A 263 -12.85 -11.41 11.63
N VAL A 264 -11.91 -10.98 12.48
CA VAL A 264 -10.96 -9.88 12.20
C VAL A 264 -9.63 -10.44 11.79
N ASN A 265 -9.09 -9.94 10.67
CA ASN A 265 -7.75 -10.31 10.20
C ASN A 265 -6.67 -9.91 11.21
N LEU A 266 -5.73 -10.81 11.48
CA LEU A 266 -4.61 -10.59 12.41
C LEU A 266 -3.78 -9.33 12.10
N LYS A 267 -3.75 -8.87 10.84
CA LYS A 267 -3.08 -7.61 10.51
C LYS A 267 -3.64 -6.43 11.29
N TYR A 268 -4.95 -6.35 11.45
CA TYR A 268 -5.56 -5.28 12.25
C TYR A 268 -5.16 -5.39 13.72
N GLN A 269 -5.16 -6.62 14.27
CA GLN A 269 -4.71 -6.84 15.65
C GLN A 269 -3.25 -6.43 15.86
N LYS A 270 -2.41 -6.59 14.84
CA LYS A 270 -1.01 -6.16 14.81
C LYS A 270 -0.80 -4.65 14.55
N GLY A 271 -1.87 -3.85 14.47
CA GLY A 271 -1.80 -2.39 14.32
C GLY A 271 -1.83 -1.85 12.89
N TYR A 272 -2.04 -2.69 11.89
CA TYR A 272 -2.18 -2.22 10.51
C TYR A 272 -3.55 -1.55 10.28
N SER A 273 -3.57 -0.43 9.60
CA SER A 273 -4.81 0.26 9.26
C SER A 273 -5.60 -0.40 8.14
N ARG A 274 -5.00 -1.34 7.41
CA ARG A 274 -5.65 -2.09 6.32
C ARG A 274 -4.97 -3.44 6.08
N VAL A 275 -5.73 -4.38 5.55
CA VAL A 275 -5.25 -5.63 4.99
C VAL A 275 -4.90 -5.41 3.51
N GLY A 276 -4.12 -6.28 2.91
CA GLY A 276 -3.71 -6.26 1.51
C GLY A 276 -2.20 -6.27 1.39
N CYS A 277 -1.68 -5.80 0.25
CA CYS A 277 -0.26 -5.90 -0.08
C CYS A 277 0.65 -5.63 1.10
N HIS A 278 1.72 -6.41 1.21
CA HIS A 278 2.75 -6.29 2.23
C HIS A 278 3.69 -5.10 1.94
N CYS A 279 4.89 -5.09 2.49
CA CYS A 279 5.93 -4.06 2.40
C CYS A 279 6.13 -3.41 1.00
N ALA A 280 5.80 -4.12 -0.08
CA ALA A 280 5.94 -3.62 -1.45
C ALA A 280 4.83 -2.65 -1.92
N CYS A 281 3.87 -2.27 -1.06
CA CYS A 281 2.85 -1.31 -1.44
C CYS A 281 3.37 0.13 -1.40
N PRO A 282 3.40 0.88 -2.53
CA PRO A 282 3.93 2.24 -2.54
C PRO A 282 3.08 3.27 -1.77
N TYR A 283 1.86 2.89 -1.38
CA TYR A 283 0.97 3.72 -0.55
C TYR A 283 1.10 3.47 0.95
N TYR A 284 1.97 2.56 1.35
CA TYR A 284 2.22 2.33 2.76
C TYR A 284 3.01 3.47 3.39
N SER A 285 2.70 3.75 4.64
CA SER A 285 3.37 4.75 5.47
C SER A 285 4.54 4.13 6.24
N LYS A 286 5.37 4.96 6.87
CA LYS A 286 6.42 4.52 7.78
C LYS A 286 5.90 3.61 8.89
N SER A 287 4.70 3.92 9.41
CA SER A 287 4.06 3.07 10.43
C SER A 287 3.77 1.65 9.92
N THR A 288 3.44 1.49 8.65
CA THR A 288 3.26 0.15 8.08
C THR A 288 4.60 -0.57 7.91
N TRP A 289 5.64 0.14 7.46
CA TRP A 289 6.96 -0.49 7.26
C TRP A 289 7.62 -0.91 8.57
N ILE A 290 7.48 -0.14 9.64
CA ILE A 290 7.99 -0.55 10.96
C ILE A 290 7.26 -1.79 11.49
N LEU A 291 5.93 -1.89 11.24
CA LEU A 291 5.17 -3.10 11.55
C LEU A 291 5.60 -4.30 10.71
N ASP A 292 5.90 -4.09 9.41
CA ASP A 292 6.43 -5.15 8.55
C ASP A 292 7.82 -5.62 9.00
N LYS A 293 8.70 -4.68 9.39
CA LYS A 293 10.03 -4.99 9.97
C LYS A 293 9.90 -5.85 11.23
N TYR A 294 8.93 -5.56 12.08
CA TYR A 294 8.72 -6.27 13.34
C TYR A 294 7.99 -7.62 13.14
N TRP A 295 6.85 -7.63 12.45
CA TRP A 295 5.97 -8.80 12.37
C TRP A 295 6.32 -9.77 11.23
N TYR A 296 6.94 -9.28 10.15
CA TYR A 296 7.21 -10.03 8.93
C TYR A 296 8.63 -9.75 8.39
N PRO A 297 9.68 -9.91 9.20
CA PRO A 297 11.04 -9.49 8.88
C PRO A 297 11.57 -10.08 7.57
N ASN A 298 11.29 -11.34 7.28
CA ASN A 298 11.76 -11.99 6.05
C ASN A 298 11.18 -11.33 4.78
N GLY A 299 9.89 -11.00 4.77
CA GLY A 299 9.25 -10.30 3.65
C GLY A 299 9.76 -8.87 3.49
N TYR A 300 9.95 -8.18 4.62
CA TYR A 300 10.54 -6.85 4.64
C TYR A 300 11.96 -6.85 4.11
N GLN A 301 12.80 -7.78 4.54
CA GLN A 301 14.19 -7.91 4.10
C GLN A 301 14.27 -8.25 2.61
N ARG A 302 13.49 -9.23 2.13
CA ARG A 302 13.42 -9.57 0.70
C ARG A 302 13.09 -8.36 -0.17
N TRP A 303 12.12 -7.55 0.26
CA TRP A 303 11.76 -6.34 -0.49
C TRP A 303 12.90 -5.31 -0.51
N ARG A 304 13.61 -5.12 0.61
CA ARG A 304 14.79 -4.24 0.66
C ARG A 304 15.91 -4.70 -0.26
N GLU A 305 16.15 -5.99 -0.38
CA GLU A 305 17.14 -6.55 -1.30
C GLU A 305 16.80 -6.27 -2.76
N ILE A 306 15.53 -6.45 -3.14
CA ILE A 306 15.04 -6.11 -4.49
C ILE A 306 15.22 -4.61 -4.76
N LEU A 307 14.85 -3.75 -3.81
CA LEU A 307 15.03 -2.31 -3.93
C LEU A 307 16.51 -1.91 -4.03
N LYS A 308 17.38 -2.54 -3.25
CA LYS A 308 18.83 -2.31 -3.30
C LYS A 308 19.39 -2.67 -4.67
N LYS A 309 18.99 -3.81 -5.21
CA LYS A 309 19.36 -4.25 -6.56
C LYS A 309 18.91 -3.24 -7.61
N ASP A 310 17.63 -2.86 -7.60
CA ASP A 310 17.06 -1.83 -8.50
C ASP A 310 17.81 -0.50 -8.39
N PHE A 311 18.16 -0.07 -7.17
CA PHE A 311 18.88 1.18 -6.94
C PHE A 311 20.27 1.19 -7.59
N ILE A 312 21.04 0.11 -7.38
CA ILE A 312 22.40 -0.02 -7.87
C ILE A 312 22.42 -0.19 -9.41
N GLU A 313 21.64 -1.14 -9.94
CA GLU A 313 21.60 -1.44 -11.37
C GLU A 313 21.09 -0.26 -12.20
N ASN A 314 20.07 0.43 -11.72
CA ASN A 314 19.47 1.58 -12.39
C ASN A 314 20.10 2.93 -11.98
N LYS A 315 21.21 2.92 -11.24
CA LYS A 315 21.97 4.11 -10.82
C LYS A 315 21.06 5.24 -10.31
N LYS A 316 20.19 4.88 -9.35
CA LYS A 316 19.15 5.81 -8.87
C LYS A 316 19.71 7.07 -8.22
N TRP A 317 20.97 7.08 -7.76
CA TRP A 317 21.66 8.31 -7.33
C TRP A 317 21.51 9.44 -8.35
N LEU A 318 21.78 9.15 -9.64
CA LEU A 318 21.74 10.13 -10.70
C LEU A 318 20.34 10.62 -11.07
N VAL A 319 19.33 9.80 -10.82
CA VAL A 319 17.93 10.10 -11.19
C VAL A 319 17.20 10.78 -10.03
N MET A 320 17.46 10.34 -8.80
CA MET A 320 16.68 10.72 -7.63
C MET A 320 17.45 11.63 -6.66
N ASN A 321 18.77 11.79 -6.83
CA ASN A 321 19.63 12.58 -5.94
C ASN A 321 19.45 12.17 -4.47
N CYS A 322 19.44 10.87 -4.19
CA CYS A 322 19.32 10.33 -2.85
C CYS A 322 20.32 9.20 -2.62
N THR A 323 20.64 8.93 -1.37
CA THR A 323 21.44 7.78 -0.95
C THR A 323 20.64 6.49 -1.05
N LEU A 324 21.30 5.35 -0.99
CA LEU A 324 20.66 4.04 -0.93
C LEU A 324 19.73 3.93 0.27
N ASP A 325 20.15 4.42 1.44
CA ASP A 325 19.31 4.36 2.64
C ASP A 325 18.06 5.22 2.51
N GLU A 326 18.18 6.43 2.01
CA GLU A 326 17.02 7.29 1.70
C GLU A 326 16.08 6.63 0.67
N TYR A 327 16.63 5.93 -0.32
CA TYR A 327 15.83 5.17 -1.29
C TYR A 327 15.06 4.04 -0.61
N LEU A 328 15.75 3.23 0.18
CA LEU A 328 15.16 2.08 0.85
C LEU A 328 14.09 2.43 1.89
N THR A 329 14.16 3.63 2.46
CA THR A 329 13.22 4.06 3.52
C THR A 329 12.01 4.81 2.99
N GLN A 330 12.13 5.60 1.92
CA GLN A 330 11.02 6.43 1.47
C GLN A 330 11.00 6.84 0.00
N ALA A 331 12.15 6.87 -0.71
CA ALA A 331 12.19 7.42 -2.06
C ALA A 331 11.67 6.46 -3.13
N TRP A 332 11.79 5.17 -2.95
CA TRP A 332 11.40 4.15 -3.94
C TRP A 332 9.93 4.24 -4.37
N ASN A 333 9.05 4.68 -3.48
CA ASN A 333 7.61 4.71 -3.75
C ASN A 333 7.14 5.94 -4.57
N GLY A 334 8.05 6.75 -5.07
CA GLY A 334 7.75 7.87 -5.97
C GLY A 334 8.00 9.25 -5.39
N GLY A 335 8.77 9.35 -4.29
CA GLY A 335 9.31 10.61 -3.79
C GLY A 335 10.38 11.14 -4.75
N THR A 336 10.34 12.44 -5.05
CA THR A 336 11.49 13.15 -5.62
C THR A 336 12.27 13.75 -4.46
N PHE A 337 13.57 13.51 -4.45
CA PHE A 337 14.45 14.09 -3.46
C PHE A 337 15.04 15.40 -3.95
N ARG A 338 16.22 15.72 -3.62
CA ARG A 338 16.84 17.02 -3.77
C ARG A 338 17.04 17.43 -5.24
N ASN A 339 16.93 18.72 -5.51
CA ASN A 339 17.31 19.26 -6.83
C ASN A 339 18.83 19.26 -7.03
N VAL A 340 19.59 19.35 -5.94
CA VAL A 340 21.05 19.32 -5.93
C VAL A 340 21.50 18.16 -5.05
N PRO A 341 22.43 17.31 -5.54
CA PRO A 341 22.95 16.20 -4.75
C PRO A 341 23.78 16.71 -3.57
N THR A 342 23.72 16.00 -2.46
CA THR A 342 24.65 16.23 -1.34
C THR A 342 25.98 15.57 -1.63
N GLU A 343 27.03 15.99 -0.94
CA GLU A 343 28.33 15.35 -0.97
C GLU A 343 28.23 13.84 -0.67
N GLN A 344 27.41 13.46 0.34
CA GLN A 344 27.15 12.09 0.68
C GLN A 344 26.59 11.24 -0.47
N VAL A 345 25.70 11.79 -1.31
CA VAL A 345 25.17 11.09 -2.48
C VAL A 345 26.25 10.86 -3.53
N ILE A 346 27.13 11.86 -3.72
CA ILE A 346 28.24 11.77 -4.67
C ILE A 346 29.27 10.74 -4.21
N ASP A 347 29.61 10.75 -2.91
CA ASP A 347 30.55 9.81 -2.32
C ASP A 347 30.04 8.36 -2.39
N GLU A 348 28.79 8.15 -2.07
CA GLU A 348 28.15 6.82 -2.17
C GLU A 348 28.12 6.33 -3.62
N PHE A 349 27.78 7.21 -4.59
CA PHE A 349 27.81 6.87 -6.01
C PHE A 349 29.24 6.50 -6.45
N ALA A 350 30.24 7.29 -6.07
CA ALA A 350 31.65 7.04 -6.40
C ALA A 350 32.09 5.67 -5.83
N MET A 351 31.77 5.40 -4.59
CA MET A 351 32.09 4.13 -3.91
C MET A 351 31.48 2.91 -4.64
N TYR A 352 30.19 2.95 -4.94
CA TYR A 352 29.50 1.80 -5.56
C TYR A 352 29.87 1.60 -7.03
N THR A 353 30.26 2.66 -7.74
CA THR A 353 30.63 2.57 -9.16
C THR A 353 32.13 2.42 -9.40
N GLY A 354 32.95 2.62 -8.38
CA GLY A 354 34.42 2.62 -8.48
C GLY A 354 34.98 3.82 -9.27
N ILE A 355 34.21 4.90 -9.40
CA ILE A 355 34.61 6.12 -10.08
C ILE A 355 35.24 7.08 -9.06
N HIS A 356 36.33 7.77 -9.44
CA HIS A 356 36.90 8.82 -8.58
C HIS A 356 35.86 9.92 -8.29
N LYS A 357 35.82 10.42 -7.02
CA LYS A 357 34.86 11.44 -6.58
C LYS A 357 34.82 12.67 -7.49
N GLU A 358 35.99 13.18 -7.93
CA GLU A 358 36.10 14.32 -8.83
C GLU A 358 35.36 14.07 -10.17
N VAL A 359 35.44 12.86 -10.69
CA VAL A 359 34.74 12.46 -11.92
C VAL A 359 33.25 12.25 -11.63
N ALA A 360 32.89 11.66 -10.48
CA ALA A 360 31.50 11.48 -10.05
C ALA A 360 30.73 12.82 -10.02
N VAL A 361 31.36 13.90 -9.55
CA VAL A 361 30.77 15.26 -9.54
C VAL A 361 30.31 15.70 -10.94
N HIS A 362 31.02 15.35 -12.01
CA HIS A 362 30.64 15.71 -13.38
C HIS A 362 29.33 15.05 -13.83
N TYR A 363 29.04 13.79 -13.36
CA TYR A 363 27.79 13.12 -13.64
C TYR A 363 26.60 13.83 -13.00
N PHE A 364 26.77 14.35 -11.80
CA PHE A 364 25.71 15.08 -11.10
C PHE A 364 25.55 16.51 -11.63
N ASN A 365 26.64 17.20 -11.94
CA ASN A 365 26.64 18.56 -12.56
C ASN A 365 26.13 18.54 -14.00
N LYS A 366 26.12 17.36 -14.63
CA LYS A 366 25.58 17.17 -15.98
C LYS A 366 26.20 18.10 -17.00
N THR A 367 27.52 18.26 -16.92
CA THR A 367 28.33 19.12 -17.84
C THR A 367 29.11 18.28 -18.81
N CYS A 368 29.00 18.58 -20.11
CA CYS A 368 29.74 17.89 -21.18
C CYS A 368 31.19 18.35 -21.23
N CYS A 369 32.12 17.42 -21.11
CA CYS A 369 33.56 17.72 -21.17
C CYS A 369 34.04 18.24 -22.56
N ARG A 370 33.31 17.94 -23.64
CA ARG A 370 33.70 18.36 -25.01
C ARG A 370 33.13 19.71 -25.40
N CYS A 371 31.87 19.98 -25.12
CA CYS A 371 31.20 21.19 -25.59
C CYS A 371 30.71 22.12 -24.46
N GLY A 372 30.99 21.79 -23.19
CA GLY A 372 30.59 22.60 -22.05
C GLY A 372 29.08 22.67 -21.79
N LYS A 373 28.24 21.92 -22.51
CA LYS A 373 26.80 21.92 -22.32
C LYS A 373 26.47 21.46 -20.90
N THR A 374 25.82 22.33 -20.15
CA THR A 374 25.37 22.07 -18.77
C THR A 374 23.95 21.54 -18.73
N ARG A 375 23.53 21.01 -17.56
CA ARG A 375 22.16 20.56 -17.27
C ARG A 375 21.64 19.46 -18.20
N ILE A 376 22.47 18.49 -18.53
CA ILE A 376 22.06 17.30 -19.30
C ILE A 376 21.17 16.46 -18.42
N LYS A 377 19.86 16.52 -18.65
CA LYS A 377 18.86 15.86 -17.80
C LYS A 377 18.41 14.47 -18.29
N GLN A 378 18.84 14.07 -19.48
CA GLN A 378 18.37 12.85 -20.12
C GLN A 378 18.99 11.61 -19.44
N ARG A 379 18.14 10.77 -18.85
CA ARG A 379 18.53 9.53 -18.17
C ARG A 379 19.37 8.62 -19.06
N ASP A 380 18.95 8.48 -20.32
CA ASP A 380 19.61 7.63 -21.30
C ASP A 380 21.06 8.10 -21.57
N VAL A 381 21.30 9.42 -21.61
CA VAL A 381 22.65 9.99 -21.78
C VAL A 381 23.55 9.70 -20.58
N LEU A 382 23.01 9.82 -19.37
CA LEU A 382 23.73 9.51 -18.13
C LEU A 382 24.13 8.03 -18.09
N SER A 383 23.18 7.15 -18.39
CA SER A 383 23.40 5.71 -18.42
C SER A 383 24.41 5.30 -19.49
N MET A 384 24.33 5.89 -20.70
CA MET A 384 25.27 5.60 -21.80
C MET A 384 26.68 6.03 -21.49
N ASN A 385 26.90 7.20 -20.84
CA ASN A 385 28.23 7.59 -20.39
C ASN A 385 28.86 6.54 -19.46
N LEU A 386 28.08 6.06 -18.48
CA LEU A 386 28.55 5.02 -17.55
C LEU A 386 28.82 3.68 -18.23
N LYS A 387 28.05 3.33 -19.26
CA LYS A 387 28.24 2.09 -20.02
C LYS A 387 29.49 2.15 -20.89
N LEU A 388 29.62 3.22 -21.68
CA LEU A 388 30.68 3.32 -22.71
C LEU A 388 32.06 3.51 -22.12
N HIS A 389 32.13 4.21 -21.01
CA HIS A 389 33.39 4.58 -20.42
C HIS A 389 33.80 3.76 -19.21
N GLY A 390 32.94 2.83 -18.76
CA GLY A 390 33.24 1.94 -17.65
C GLY A 390 33.39 2.65 -16.30
N ARG A 391 33.98 1.96 -15.32
CA ARG A 391 34.18 2.48 -13.96
C ARG A 391 35.30 3.53 -13.85
N ASN A 392 36.17 3.62 -14.82
CA ASN A 392 37.37 4.50 -14.81
C ASN A 392 37.20 5.75 -15.70
N VAL A 393 35.99 6.27 -15.79
CA VAL A 393 35.68 7.40 -16.65
C VAL A 393 36.19 8.72 -16.05
N ASN A 394 36.95 9.43 -16.83
CA ASN A 394 37.37 10.79 -16.51
C ASN A 394 36.69 11.87 -17.39
N LYS A 395 35.67 11.51 -18.17
CA LYS A 395 34.98 12.44 -19.08
C LYS A 395 33.49 12.08 -19.22
N PHE A 396 32.61 13.09 -19.08
CA PHE A 396 31.18 12.99 -19.29
C PHE A 396 30.77 13.75 -20.56
N TYR A 397 29.94 13.19 -21.43
CA TYR A 397 29.55 13.79 -22.71
C TYR A 397 28.02 13.91 -22.85
N CYS A 398 27.56 14.96 -23.54
CA CYS A 398 26.16 15.07 -23.93
C CYS A 398 25.83 14.10 -25.09
N LYS A 399 24.54 13.87 -25.37
CA LYS A 399 24.08 12.95 -26.42
C LYS A 399 24.77 13.24 -27.75
N LYS A 400 24.79 14.53 -28.20
CA LYS A 400 25.40 14.94 -29.46
C LYS A 400 26.88 14.55 -29.51
N CYS A 401 27.64 14.89 -28.47
CA CYS A 401 29.07 14.59 -28.43
C CYS A 401 29.38 13.09 -28.35
N LEU A 402 28.50 12.27 -27.72
CA LEU A 402 28.64 10.82 -27.78
C LEU A 402 28.34 10.28 -29.18
N MET A 403 27.26 10.73 -29.79
CA MET A 403 26.92 10.30 -31.16
C MET A 403 28.03 10.67 -32.14
N ASP A 404 28.57 11.88 -32.05
CA ASP A 404 29.70 12.32 -32.87
C ASP A 404 30.96 11.47 -32.62
N GLN A 405 31.26 11.14 -31.38
CA GLN A 405 32.44 10.36 -30.99
C GLN A 405 32.40 8.93 -31.51
N TYR A 406 31.23 8.32 -31.53
CA TYR A 406 31.02 6.91 -31.94
C TYR A 406 30.44 6.80 -33.35
N HIS A 407 30.30 7.92 -34.07
CA HIS A 407 29.69 7.98 -35.41
C HIS A 407 28.31 7.35 -35.48
N TRP A 408 27.48 7.53 -34.40
CA TRP A 408 26.16 6.99 -34.31
C TRP A 408 25.11 7.87 -34.97
N THR A 409 24.20 7.23 -35.71
CA THR A 409 22.95 7.84 -36.15
C THR A 409 21.94 7.84 -34.96
N SER A 410 20.83 8.57 -35.14
CA SER A 410 19.75 8.55 -34.16
C SER A 410 19.15 7.12 -33.94
N GLU A 411 19.15 6.33 -34.99
CA GLU A 411 18.70 4.95 -34.96
C GLU A 411 19.65 4.06 -34.15
N ASN A 412 20.95 4.14 -34.39
CA ASN A 412 21.97 3.46 -33.60
C ASN A 412 21.90 3.85 -32.13
N TRP A 413 21.71 5.15 -31.84
CA TRP A 413 21.51 5.59 -30.45
C TRP A 413 20.33 4.87 -29.78
N ASN A 414 19.17 4.83 -30.45
CA ASN A 414 17.96 4.19 -29.90
C ASN A 414 18.15 2.68 -29.71
N GLN A 415 18.83 2.00 -30.64
CA GLN A 415 19.17 0.57 -30.51
C GLN A 415 20.05 0.34 -29.27
N GLN A 416 21.12 1.16 -29.11
CA GLN A 416 22.01 1.06 -27.95
C GLN A 416 21.31 1.34 -26.62
N VAL A 417 20.42 2.33 -26.58
CA VAL A 417 19.63 2.65 -25.39
C VAL A 417 18.63 1.52 -25.06
N ASN A 418 18.00 0.92 -26.07
CA ASN A 418 17.03 -0.18 -25.87
C ASN A 418 17.72 -1.49 -25.46
N ALA A 419 18.89 -1.78 -26.00
CA ALA A 419 19.71 -2.91 -25.54
C ALA A 419 20.20 -2.77 -24.09
N PHE A 420 19.95 -1.61 -23.48
CA PHE A 420 20.36 -1.25 -22.12
C PHE A 420 19.19 -1.22 -21.12
N LYS A 421 17.95 -1.26 -21.61
CA LYS A 421 16.72 -1.37 -20.83
C LYS A 421 16.38 -2.83 -20.54
#